data_c42abf98adfaeb3352ceaedfd2573b87
#
_entry.id   c42abf98adfaeb3352ceaedfd2573b87
#
_cell.length_a   1.000
_cell.length_b   1.000
_cell.length_c   1.000
_cell.angle_alpha   90.00
_cell.angle_beta   90.00
_cell.angle_gamma   90.00
#
_symmetry.space_group_name_H-M   'P 1'
#
loop_
_entity.id
_entity.type
_entity.pdbx_description
1 polymer ?
#
loop_
_entity_poly.entity_id
_entity_poly.type
_entity_poly.pdbx_seq_one_letter_code
_entity_poly.pdbx_strand_id
1 'polypeptide(L)'
;MSGKRLIKVFFSTFVTILWISLSSISPAQDASSLKAIAGVTLVNTDGKKPIKNAVILVEGSTIKKVGTAEKVKIPKDAEIINAEGKWIIPGLVDAHIHFFQSGGLYTRPDVIDLRKFVPYEEEELAQIRENLPDTFARYMRCGITSAVDVGGPFWNYDVRELARKTKLAPRIAVAGPLISTYQPKALTTGDPPIIKVNSVEEARDLVRRQVEKKTDFIKIWYIVRSSQKPEDHLPLVKATIQESHKHGLRVIVHATQLETARTAVKAGADILAHIVTDKEVDEEFIRLLKENNVILTPTLIVFEGYSEVLSQQVELCTPEFEYANPYIVSTFFDLRELPTDAIPKRVLERMNNTKPISPNPAVLKNLKLLQEGGVTIAAGTDAGNIGTLHGPSIFREFELMAEAGLSPLQILTAATINGAKFTGWQEKLGTIEAGKLADMVILNSDPLLDIQNTSDIHLVIKDGMIFEPAQIIRKKPEDVVQQQVNAYNARDLDAFLATYSPSIKLYDHPNKLRWSGLEEMREPYANRFESSPRLHCEIVNRIVLGNSVIDREKITGLPDARVINAVVIYEVQEGLIQRVWFLRE
;
A
#
# COMPACT_ATOMS: atom_id res chain seq x y z
N MET A 1 -2.11 6.98 44.43
CA MET A 1 -2.72 5.66 44.68
C MET A 1 -3.04 5.06 43.33
N SER A 2 -2.34 4.01 43.00
CA SER A 2 -2.29 3.37 41.66
C SER A 2 -3.49 2.46 41.46
N GLY A 3 -4.19 2.64 40.38
CA GLY A 3 -5.19 1.69 39.89
C GLY A 3 -4.75 1.06 38.57
N LYS A 4 -4.00 -0.04 38.66
CA LYS A 4 -3.74 -0.90 37.51
C LYS A 4 -5.01 -1.67 37.16
N ARG A 5 -5.58 -1.43 35.99
CA ARG A 5 -6.62 -2.32 35.41
C ARG A 5 -5.94 -3.44 34.63
N LEU A 6 -5.90 -4.63 35.22
CA LEU A 6 -5.66 -5.88 34.54
C LEU A 6 -6.94 -6.29 33.79
N ILE A 7 -6.89 -6.39 32.48
CA ILE A 7 -7.91 -7.09 31.69
C ILE A 7 -7.51 -8.56 31.67
N LYS A 8 -8.25 -9.39 32.41
CA LYS A 8 -8.16 -10.84 32.32
C LYS A 8 -9.05 -11.31 31.19
N VAL A 9 -8.45 -11.84 30.14
CA VAL A 9 -9.17 -12.61 29.12
C VAL A 9 -9.42 -14.01 29.66
N PHE A 10 -10.68 -14.36 29.87
CA PHE A 10 -11.09 -15.72 30.20
C PHE A 10 -11.26 -16.52 28.92
N PHE A 11 -10.39 -17.51 28.69
CA PHE A 11 -10.63 -18.58 27.73
C PHE A 11 -11.67 -19.55 28.33
N SER A 12 -12.87 -19.56 27.77
CA SER A 12 -13.88 -20.60 28.03
C SER A 12 -13.90 -21.55 26.84
N THR A 13 -13.39 -22.75 27.04
CA THR A 13 -13.42 -23.84 26.07
C THR A 13 -14.84 -24.43 26.06
N PHE A 14 -15.66 -24.04 25.08
CA PHE A 14 -16.89 -24.77 24.77
C PHE A 14 -16.65 -25.64 23.54
N VAL A 15 -16.65 -26.96 23.74
CA VAL A 15 -16.71 -27.96 22.68
C VAL A 15 -18.14 -28.02 22.18
N THR A 16 -18.41 -27.39 21.03
CA THR A 16 -19.69 -27.55 20.32
C THR A 16 -19.43 -28.39 19.09
N ILE A 17 -20.03 -29.55 19.05
CA ILE A 17 -20.05 -30.43 17.87
C ILE A 17 -20.92 -29.75 16.82
N LEU A 18 -20.29 -29.19 15.79
CA LEU A 18 -20.96 -28.54 14.67
C LEU A 18 -21.07 -29.54 13.53
N TRP A 19 -22.30 -29.80 13.10
CA TRP A 19 -22.58 -30.48 11.83
C TRP A 19 -22.03 -29.63 10.69
N ILE A 20 -20.97 -30.14 10.05
CA ILE A 20 -20.41 -29.49 8.85
C ILE A 20 -21.28 -29.95 7.69
N SER A 21 -22.13 -29.03 7.20
CA SER A 21 -22.63 -29.10 5.83
C SER A 21 -21.42 -28.95 4.91
N LEU A 22 -21.04 -30.00 4.22
CA LEU A 22 -20.08 -29.98 3.11
C LEU A 22 -20.67 -29.11 1.99
N SER A 23 -20.43 -27.81 2.05
CA SER A 23 -20.46 -26.98 0.86
C SER A 23 -19.26 -27.43 0.01
N SER A 24 -19.56 -27.86 -1.20
CA SER A 24 -18.63 -28.29 -2.23
C SER A 24 -17.48 -27.29 -2.34
N ILE A 25 -16.31 -27.67 -1.82
CA ILE A 25 -15.05 -27.04 -2.15
C ILE A 25 -14.87 -27.27 -3.65
N SER A 26 -14.98 -26.22 -4.46
CA SER A 26 -14.55 -26.25 -5.86
C SER A 26 -13.14 -26.85 -5.90
N PRO A 27 -12.90 -27.84 -6.76
CA PRO A 27 -11.59 -28.45 -6.84
C PRO A 27 -10.55 -27.37 -7.08
N ALA A 28 -9.41 -27.48 -6.39
CA ALA A 28 -8.24 -26.65 -6.65
C ALA A 28 -8.00 -26.65 -8.16
N GLN A 29 -8.06 -25.45 -8.77
CA GLN A 29 -7.82 -25.28 -10.19
C GLN A 29 -6.46 -25.88 -10.53
N ASP A 30 -6.45 -26.94 -11.33
CA ASP A 30 -5.25 -27.73 -11.62
C ASP A 30 -4.24 -26.83 -12.34
N ALA A 31 -3.05 -26.66 -11.75
CA ALA A 31 -1.98 -25.82 -12.31
C ALA A 31 -1.46 -26.33 -13.68
N SER A 32 -1.94 -27.48 -14.14
CA SER A 32 -1.58 -28.11 -15.42
C SER A 32 -2.54 -27.82 -16.57
N SER A 33 -3.70 -27.17 -16.34
CA SER A 33 -4.67 -26.90 -17.40
C SER A 33 -4.22 -25.78 -18.34
N LEU A 34 -4.41 -25.99 -19.64
CA LEU A 34 -4.19 -24.97 -20.67
C LEU A 34 -5.33 -23.96 -20.61
N LYS A 35 -5.01 -22.67 -20.49
CA LYS A 35 -5.96 -21.57 -20.48
C LYS A 35 -5.76 -20.66 -21.67
N ALA A 36 -6.87 -20.10 -22.20
CA ALA A 36 -6.85 -19.14 -23.28
C ALA A 36 -7.61 -17.88 -22.87
N ILE A 37 -6.91 -16.76 -22.69
CA ILE A 37 -7.55 -15.45 -22.53
C ILE A 37 -7.79 -14.91 -23.93
N ALA A 38 -9.08 -14.65 -24.27
CA ALA A 38 -9.47 -14.35 -25.65
C ALA A 38 -10.28 -13.05 -25.75
N GLY A 39 -10.14 -12.34 -26.87
CA GLY A 39 -10.90 -11.13 -27.19
C GLY A 39 -10.37 -9.83 -26.56
N VAL A 40 -9.33 -9.91 -25.77
CA VAL A 40 -8.79 -8.79 -24.99
C VAL A 40 -7.96 -7.82 -25.85
N THR A 41 -7.89 -6.55 -25.48
CA THR A 41 -6.89 -5.60 -25.99
C THR A 41 -5.62 -5.69 -25.13
N LEU A 42 -4.55 -6.23 -25.68
CA LEU A 42 -3.27 -6.29 -24.98
C LEU A 42 -2.53 -4.97 -25.12
N VAL A 43 -2.24 -4.34 -23.98
CA VAL A 43 -1.43 -3.13 -23.88
C VAL A 43 0.06 -3.51 -23.82
N ASN A 44 0.82 -3.11 -24.81
CA ASN A 44 2.26 -3.31 -24.83
C ASN A 44 2.95 -2.19 -24.03
N THR A 45 3.43 -2.51 -22.86
CA THR A 45 4.09 -1.52 -21.97
C THR A 45 5.52 -1.18 -22.41
N ASP A 46 6.02 -1.80 -23.50
CA ASP A 46 7.30 -1.51 -24.17
C ASP A 46 7.22 -0.47 -25.29
N GLY A 47 6.06 0.18 -25.44
CA GLY A 47 5.83 1.22 -26.45
C GLY A 47 5.35 0.71 -27.80
N LYS A 48 5.23 -0.60 -28.02
CA LYS A 48 4.59 -1.16 -29.22
C LYS A 48 3.09 -0.85 -29.22
N LYS A 49 2.48 -0.87 -30.40
CA LYS A 49 1.02 -0.67 -30.53
C LYS A 49 0.26 -1.77 -29.78
N PRO A 50 -0.87 -1.44 -29.14
CA PRO A 50 -1.74 -2.43 -28.52
C PRO A 50 -2.23 -3.48 -29.54
N ILE A 51 -2.38 -4.72 -29.10
CA ILE A 51 -2.90 -5.82 -29.92
C ILE A 51 -4.37 -5.98 -29.60
N LYS A 52 -5.24 -5.55 -30.52
CA LYS A 52 -6.71 -5.76 -30.40
C LYS A 52 -7.07 -7.21 -30.69
N ASN A 53 -8.15 -7.69 -30.04
CA ASN A 53 -8.62 -9.07 -30.18
C ASN A 53 -7.49 -10.09 -30.00
N ALA A 54 -6.71 -9.89 -28.93
CA ALA A 54 -5.59 -10.76 -28.62
C ALA A 54 -6.06 -12.09 -28.02
N VAL A 55 -5.26 -13.13 -28.26
CA VAL A 55 -5.34 -14.43 -27.60
C VAL A 55 -4.01 -14.68 -26.90
N ILE A 56 -4.09 -15.03 -25.61
CA ILE A 56 -2.94 -15.37 -24.77
C ILE A 56 -3.16 -16.79 -24.27
N LEU A 57 -2.27 -17.72 -24.64
CA LEU A 57 -2.27 -19.09 -24.17
C LEU A 57 -1.36 -19.22 -22.95
N VAL A 58 -1.88 -19.78 -21.86
CA VAL A 58 -1.16 -20.00 -20.60
C VAL A 58 -1.22 -21.48 -20.26
N GLU A 59 -0.06 -22.08 -19.97
CA GLU A 59 0.03 -23.45 -19.47
C GLU A 59 0.78 -23.44 -18.14
N GLY A 60 0.12 -23.91 -17.09
CA GLY A 60 0.63 -23.79 -15.74
C GLY A 60 0.88 -22.31 -15.39
N SER A 61 2.08 -21.98 -14.98
CA SER A 61 2.48 -20.61 -14.63
C SER A 61 3.08 -19.80 -15.79
N THR A 62 3.12 -20.35 -17.02
CA THR A 62 3.90 -19.78 -18.11
C THR A 62 3.04 -19.40 -19.31
N ILE A 63 3.30 -18.24 -19.89
CA ILE A 63 2.72 -17.80 -21.15
C ILE A 63 3.35 -18.62 -22.30
N LYS A 64 2.52 -19.33 -23.07
CA LYS A 64 2.98 -20.16 -24.18
C LYS A 64 2.95 -19.43 -25.50
N LYS A 65 1.92 -18.64 -25.74
CA LYS A 65 1.76 -17.95 -27.02
C LYS A 65 0.92 -16.68 -26.85
N VAL A 66 1.26 -15.66 -27.61
CA VAL A 66 0.56 -14.37 -27.64
C VAL A 66 0.40 -13.94 -29.10
N GLY A 67 -0.76 -13.39 -29.45
CA GLY A 67 -1.00 -12.83 -30.77
C GLY A 67 -2.46 -12.49 -31.00
N THR A 68 -2.82 -12.10 -32.23
CA THR A 68 -4.22 -11.89 -32.62
C THR A 68 -4.95 -13.22 -32.74
N ALA A 69 -6.28 -13.21 -32.60
CA ALA A 69 -7.12 -14.40 -32.75
C ALA A 69 -6.93 -15.12 -34.13
N GLU A 70 -6.51 -14.38 -35.15
CA GLU A 70 -6.19 -14.95 -36.47
C GLU A 70 -4.90 -15.80 -36.47
N LYS A 71 -3.92 -15.41 -35.62
CA LYS A 71 -2.57 -16.03 -35.58
C LYS A 71 -2.43 -17.08 -34.48
N VAL A 72 -3.26 -17.01 -33.43
CA VAL A 72 -3.21 -17.91 -32.28
C VAL A 72 -4.48 -18.75 -32.24
N LYS A 73 -4.39 -20.00 -32.67
CA LYS A 73 -5.49 -20.97 -32.57
C LYS A 73 -5.62 -21.43 -31.13
N ILE A 74 -6.84 -21.36 -30.58
CA ILE A 74 -7.16 -21.88 -29.26
C ILE A 74 -7.35 -23.39 -29.35
N PRO A 75 -6.58 -24.21 -28.60
CA PRO A 75 -6.79 -25.64 -28.51
C PRO A 75 -8.19 -25.99 -27.98
N LYS A 76 -8.76 -27.11 -28.43
CA LYS A 76 -10.13 -27.52 -28.06
C LYS A 76 -10.29 -27.84 -26.58
N ASP A 77 -9.24 -28.23 -25.93
CA ASP A 77 -9.13 -28.61 -24.50
C ASP A 77 -8.74 -27.43 -23.59
N ALA A 78 -8.54 -26.24 -24.14
CA ALA A 78 -8.22 -25.06 -23.35
C ALA A 78 -9.48 -24.50 -22.64
N GLU A 79 -9.32 -24.16 -21.37
CA GLU A 79 -10.27 -23.33 -20.62
C GLU A 79 -10.28 -21.91 -21.20
N ILE A 80 -11.43 -21.44 -21.69
CA ILE A 80 -11.54 -20.13 -22.34
C ILE A 80 -12.00 -19.10 -21.33
N ILE A 81 -11.16 -18.07 -21.10
CA ILE A 81 -11.50 -16.85 -20.35
C ILE A 81 -11.88 -15.79 -21.40
N ASN A 82 -13.18 -15.52 -21.53
CA ASN A 82 -13.66 -14.45 -22.41
C ASN A 82 -13.38 -13.09 -21.78
N ALA A 83 -12.55 -12.28 -22.45
CA ALA A 83 -12.20 -10.92 -22.03
C ALA A 83 -12.47 -9.90 -23.13
N GLU A 84 -13.52 -10.13 -23.95
CA GLU A 84 -13.96 -9.22 -25.00
C GLU A 84 -14.33 -7.84 -24.42
N GLY A 85 -13.84 -6.78 -25.07
CA GLY A 85 -14.05 -5.40 -24.59
C GLY A 85 -13.21 -5.00 -23.39
N LYS A 86 -12.29 -5.87 -22.91
CA LYS A 86 -11.38 -5.60 -21.78
C LYS A 86 -9.97 -5.29 -22.28
N TRP A 87 -9.14 -4.76 -21.35
CA TRP A 87 -7.72 -4.51 -21.56
C TRP A 87 -6.89 -5.43 -20.67
N ILE A 88 -5.72 -5.83 -21.14
CA ILE A 88 -4.80 -6.62 -20.32
C ILE A 88 -3.42 -5.98 -20.31
N ILE A 89 -2.85 -5.87 -19.11
CA ILE A 89 -1.51 -5.38 -18.84
C ILE A 89 -0.69 -6.47 -18.10
N PRO A 90 0.65 -6.40 -18.11
CA PRO A 90 1.45 -7.21 -17.19
C PRO A 90 1.06 -6.93 -15.75
N GLY A 91 1.26 -7.90 -14.86
CA GLY A 91 1.10 -7.68 -13.44
C GLY A 91 1.98 -6.53 -12.94
N LEU A 92 1.42 -5.66 -12.09
CA LEU A 92 2.09 -4.48 -11.58
C LEU A 92 3.20 -4.87 -10.59
N VAL A 93 4.23 -4.02 -10.52
CA VAL A 93 5.34 -4.11 -9.57
C VAL A 93 5.37 -2.84 -8.75
N ASP A 94 5.22 -2.96 -7.42
CA ASP A 94 5.54 -1.88 -6.49
C ASP A 94 7.01 -2.03 -6.09
N ALA A 95 7.86 -1.15 -6.59
CA ALA A 95 9.31 -1.28 -6.47
C ALA A 95 9.89 -0.75 -5.15
N HIS A 96 9.06 -0.23 -4.23
CA HIS A 96 9.53 0.32 -2.96
C HIS A 96 8.45 0.29 -1.88
N ILE A 97 8.59 -0.63 -0.93
CA ILE A 97 7.69 -0.77 0.22
C ILE A 97 8.47 -1.20 1.48
N HIS A 98 7.77 -1.23 2.63
CA HIS A 98 8.29 -1.68 3.92
C HIS A 98 7.24 -2.49 4.69
N PHE A 99 7.30 -3.82 4.66
CA PHE A 99 6.33 -4.68 5.37
C PHE A 99 6.43 -4.62 6.89
N PHE A 100 7.50 -4.08 7.46
CA PHE A 100 7.61 -3.88 8.91
C PHE A 100 6.85 -2.65 9.42
N GLN A 101 6.19 -1.92 8.55
CA GLN A 101 5.39 -0.74 8.82
C GLN A 101 3.96 -1.00 8.34
N SER A 102 2.95 -0.47 9.05
CA SER A 102 1.53 -0.71 8.73
C SER A 102 0.91 0.30 7.75
N GLY A 103 1.49 1.48 7.64
CA GLY A 103 0.85 2.65 7.01
C GLY A 103 0.04 3.50 8.00
N GLY A 104 -0.23 3.00 9.21
CA GLY A 104 -0.99 3.67 10.25
C GLY A 104 -0.20 4.72 11.04
N LEU A 105 -0.89 5.40 11.94
CA LEU A 105 -0.32 6.47 12.76
C LEU A 105 0.86 6.02 13.65
N TYR A 106 0.78 4.78 14.16
CA TYR A 106 1.72 4.27 15.17
C TYR A 106 2.98 3.64 14.59
N THR A 107 3.03 3.48 13.27
CA THR A 107 4.08 2.73 12.58
C THR A 107 5.46 3.41 12.58
N ARG A 108 5.53 4.73 12.78
CA ARG A 108 6.76 5.54 12.71
C ARG A 108 7.03 6.30 14.01
N PRO A 109 7.52 5.60 15.07
CA PRO A 109 7.82 6.24 16.36
C PRO A 109 8.98 7.25 16.29
N ASP A 110 9.77 7.24 15.22
CA ASP A 110 10.79 8.24 14.94
C ASP A 110 10.23 9.56 14.36
N VAL A 111 9.04 9.52 13.79
CA VAL A 111 8.30 10.70 13.28
C VAL A 111 7.41 11.27 14.36
N ILE A 112 6.62 10.42 15.01
CA ILE A 112 5.76 10.77 16.14
C ILE A 112 5.84 9.65 17.20
N ASP A 113 6.39 9.95 18.37
CA ASP A 113 6.58 8.94 19.41
C ASP A 113 5.30 8.74 20.24
N LEU A 114 4.52 7.77 19.85
CA LEU A 114 3.27 7.38 20.50
C LEU A 114 3.37 6.05 21.26
N ARG A 115 4.60 5.53 21.49
CA ARG A 115 4.85 4.25 22.17
C ARG A 115 4.30 4.16 23.59
N LYS A 116 3.99 5.31 24.20
CA LYS A 116 3.31 5.39 25.49
C LYS A 116 1.85 4.90 25.42
N PHE A 117 1.23 5.02 24.24
CA PHE A 117 -0.18 4.65 23.99
C PHE A 117 -0.27 3.27 23.34
N VAL A 118 0.52 3.04 22.32
CA VAL A 118 0.65 1.75 21.62
C VAL A 118 2.12 1.31 21.67
N PRO A 119 2.47 0.30 22.47
CA PRO A 119 3.81 -0.27 22.53
C PRO A 119 4.24 -0.80 21.16
N TYR A 120 5.40 -0.33 20.66
CA TYR A 120 5.79 -0.55 19.26
C TYR A 120 6.13 -2.02 18.96
N GLU A 121 6.94 -2.67 19.82
CA GLU A 121 7.34 -4.07 19.59
C GLU A 121 6.24 -5.06 19.95
N GLU A 122 5.56 -4.83 21.06
CA GLU A 122 4.59 -5.77 21.65
C GLU A 122 3.21 -5.69 20.97
N GLU A 123 2.83 -4.53 20.44
CA GLU A 123 1.53 -4.33 19.82
C GLU A 123 1.64 -4.02 18.33
N GLU A 124 2.27 -2.92 17.92
CA GLU A 124 2.30 -2.51 16.51
C GLU A 124 2.97 -3.56 15.62
N LEU A 125 4.22 -3.97 15.94
CA LEU A 125 4.92 -4.98 15.15
C LEU A 125 4.27 -6.36 15.23
N ALA A 126 3.64 -6.71 16.36
CA ALA A 126 2.91 -7.97 16.49
C ALA A 126 1.68 -7.99 15.58
N GLN A 127 0.89 -6.91 15.55
CA GLN A 127 -0.26 -6.76 14.66
C GLN A 127 0.14 -6.75 13.19
N ILE A 128 1.22 -6.07 12.83
CA ILE A 128 1.76 -6.10 11.46
C ILE A 128 2.03 -7.53 11.01
N ARG A 129 2.74 -8.31 11.83
CA ARG A 129 3.08 -9.71 11.51
C ARG A 129 1.84 -10.60 11.39
N GLU A 130 0.88 -10.44 12.27
CA GLU A 130 -0.38 -11.20 12.25
C GLU A 130 -1.19 -10.89 10.99
N ASN A 131 -1.18 -9.63 10.54
CA ASN A 131 -1.96 -9.15 9.40
C ASN A 131 -1.25 -9.29 8.04
N LEU A 132 -0.05 -9.85 7.96
CA LEU A 132 0.67 -10.01 6.68
C LEU A 132 -0.16 -10.71 5.58
N PRO A 133 -0.96 -11.77 5.86
CA PRO A 133 -1.79 -12.38 4.81
C PRO A 133 -2.85 -11.43 4.24
N ASP A 134 -3.49 -10.58 5.06
CA ASP A 134 -4.40 -9.53 4.61
C ASP A 134 -3.65 -8.48 3.78
N THR A 135 -2.49 -8.04 4.25
CA THR A 135 -1.63 -7.10 3.53
C THR A 135 -1.26 -7.65 2.14
N PHE A 136 -0.86 -8.91 2.03
CA PHE A 136 -0.58 -9.54 0.74
C PHE A 136 -1.79 -9.56 -0.19
N ALA A 137 -2.96 -9.91 0.35
CA ALA A 137 -4.20 -9.91 -0.43
C ALA A 137 -4.53 -8.53 -0.99
N ARG A 138 -4.23 -7.45 -0.26
CA ARG A 138 -4.44 -6.07 -0.74
C ARG A 138 -3.55 -5.72 -1.94
N TYR A 139 -2.29 -6.15 -1.94
CA TYR A 139 -1.44 -6.04 -3.14
C TYR A 139 -2.06 -6.77 -4.33
N MET A 140 -2.45 -8.02 -4.14
CA MET A 140 -3.11 -8.80 -5.18
C MET A 140 -4.40 -8.16 -5.67
N ARG A 141 -5.24 -7.59 -4.74
CA ARG A 141 -6.47 -6.89 -5.09
C ARG A 141 -6.23 -5.68 -5.99
N CYS A 142 -5.09 -5.03 -5.84
CA CYS A 142 -4.67 -3.87 -6.64
C CYS A 142 -3.87 -4.26 -7.90
N GLY A 143 -3.85 -5.54 -8.28
CA GLY A 143 -3.13 -6.01 -9.48
C GLY A 143 -1.61 -6.03 -9.34
N ILE A 144 -1.08 -5.80 -8.14
CA ILE A 144 0.35 -5.84 -7.85
C ILE A 144 0.73 -7.30 -7.60
N THR A 145 1.34 -7.92 -8.60
CA THR A 145 1.78 -9.32 -8.53
C THR A 145 3.20 -9.49 -8.01
N SER A 146 3.95 -8.39 -7.93
CA SER A 146 5.31 -8.36 -7.38
C SER A 146 5.54 -7.10 -6.55
N ALA A 147 6.29 -7.20 -5.45
CA ALA A 147 6.64 -6.09 -4.58
C ALA A 147 8.09 -6.19 -4.11
N VAL A 148 8.72 -5.05 -3.84
CA VAL A 148 10.08 -4.98 -3.32
C VAL A 148 10.09 -4.32 -1.95
N ASP A 149 10.28 -5.13 -0.92
CA ASP A 149 10.57 -4.63 0.42
C ASP A 149 12.02 -4.17 0.49
N VAL A 150 12.21 -2.86 0.49
CA VAL A 150 13.55 -2.25 0.40
C VAL A 150 14.24 -2.15 1.77
N GLY A 151 13.74 -2.87 2.75
CA GLY A 151 14.42 -3.09 4.02
C GLY A 151 13.55 -2.94 5.24
N GLY A 152 13.97 -3.63 6.28
CA GLY A 152 13.32 -3.73 7.58
C GLY A 152 14.16 -4.59 8.53
N PRO A 153 13.64 -5.01 9.67
CA PRO A 153 14.32 -5.91 10.58
C PRO A 153 14.79 -7.21 9.91
N PHE A 154 15.64 -7.99 10.56
CA PHE A 154 16.04 -9.29 9.99
C PHE A 154 14.88 -10.25 9.77
N TRP A 155 13.80 -10.15 10.53
CA TRP A 155 12.59 -10.95 10.29
C TRP A 155 11.89 -10.65 8.95
N ASN A 156 12.23 -9.58 8.22
CA ASN A 156 11.70 -9.33 6.87
C ASN A 156 11.96 -10.50 5.91
N TYR A 157 13.02 -11.25 6.12
CA TYR A 157 13.28 -12.45 5.31
C TYR A 157 12.18 -13.51 5.46
N ASP A 158 11.54 -13.57 6.64
CA ASP A 158 10.42 -14.47 6.90
C ASP A 158 9.15 -14.04 6.13
N VAL A 159 8.98 -12.73 5.86
CA VAL A 159 7.88 -12.19 5.04
C VAL A 159 7.93 -12.79 3.63
N ARG A 160 9.09 -12.82 3.00
CA ARG A 160 9.29 -13.45 1.68
C ARG A 160 8.94 -14.94 1.71
N GLU A 161 9.36 -15.65 2.73
CA GLU A 161 9.07 -17.08 2.88
C GLU A 161 7.59 -17.36 3.17
N LEU A 162 6.92 -16.47 3.91
CA LEU A 162 5.48 -16.53 4.13
C LEU A 162 4.72 -16.27 2.83
N ALA A 163 5.09 -15.24 2.06
CA ALA A 163 4.47 -14.92 0.78
C ALA A 163 4.56 -16.09 -0.22
N ARG A 164 5.69 -16.79 -0.28
CA ARG A 164 5.86 -17.98 -1.14
C ARG A 164 4.88 -19.12 -0.81
N LYS A 165 4.40 -19.18 0.42
CA LYS A 165 3.45 -20.20 0.91
C LYS A 165 2.01 -19.72 0.89
N THR A 166 1.79 -18.44 0.63
CA THR A 166 0.47 -17.79 0.66
C THR A 166 -0.05 -17.62 -0.78
N LYS A 167 -1.21 -18.24 -1.07
CA LYS A 167 -1.81 -18.21 -2.42
C LYS A 167 -2.13 -16.80 -2.91
N LEU A 168 -2.65 -15.95 -2.02
CA LEU A 168 -3.01 -14.55 -2.31
C LEU A 168 -1.88 -13.61 -1.88
N ALA A 169 -0.67 -13.84 -2.37
CA ALA A 169 0.48 -12.99 -2.08
C ALA A 169 1.23 -12.58 -3.35
N PRO A 170 1.77 -11.36 -3.43
CA PRO A 170 2.67 -10.98 -4.50
C PRO A 170 3.99 -11.75 -4.38
N ARG A 171 4.77 -11.79 -5.45
CA ARG A 171 6.16 -12.21 -5.44
C ARG A 171 6.97 -11.14 -4.74
N ILE A 172 7.72 -11.48 -3.70
CA ILE A 172 8.43 -10.50 -2.88
C ILE A 172 9.93 -10.67 -3.00
N ALA A 173 10.64 -9.56 -3.32
CA ALA A 173 12.07 -9.40 -3.09
C ALA A 173 12.28 -8.58 -1.82
N VAL A 174 13.32 -8.91 -1.04
CA VAL A 174 13.55 -8.26 0.27
C VAL A 174 14.99 -7.81 0.46
N ALA A 175 15.15 -6.65 1.09
CA ALA A 175 16.36 -6.26 1.79
C ALA A 175 16.17 -6.44 3.31
N GLY A 176 17.28 -6.58 4.03
CA GLY A 176 17.30 -6.61 5.48
C GLY A 176 17.45 -5.22 6.11
N PRO A 177 18.05 -5.13 7.31
CA PRO A 177 18.23 -3.86 8.00
C PRO A 177 18.96 -2.83 7.15
N LEU A 178 18.41 -1.61 7.13
CA LEU A 178 18.99 -0.48 6.41
C LEU A 178 20.35 -0.13 7.03
N ILE A 179 21.40 -0.18 6.22
CA ILE A 179 22.75 0.24 6.65
C ILE A 179 22.76 1.76 6.65
N SER A 180 23.03 2.37 7.79
CA SER A 180 22.85 3.81 7.94
C SER A 180 24.02 4.51 8.61
N THR A 181 24.14 5.80 8.33
CA THR A 181 25.00 6.75 9.02
C THR A 181 24.34 7.34 10.27
N TYR A 182 23.04 7.08 10.45
CA TYR A 182 22.23 7.53 11.57
C TYR A 182 21.20 6.48 11.99
N GLN A 183 20.90 6.38 13.28
CA GLN A 183 19.85 5.52 13.83
C GLN A 183 18.95 6.33 14.74
N PRO A 184 17.64 6.38 14.44
CA PRO A 184 16.66 6.98 15.35
C PRO A 184 16.56 6.16 16.65
N LYS A 185 16.63 6.83 17.80
CA LYS A 185 16.50 6.15 19.11
C LYS A 185 15.16 5.41 19.27
N ALA A 186 14.11 5.95 18.68
CA ALA A 186 12.77 5.35 18.75
C ALA A 186 12.66 4.01 18.01
N LEU A 187 13.55 3.73 17.05
CA LEU A 187 13.63 2.48 16.28
C LEU A 187 14.75 1.55 16.76
N THR A 188 15.33 1.80 17.95
CA THR A 188 16.27 0.87 18.58
C THR A 188 15.48 -0.20 19.31
N THR A 189 15.17 -1.28 18.59
CA THR A 189 14.41 -2.45 19.02
C THR A 189 15.32 -3.66 19.20
N GLY A 190 14.78 -4.79 19.63
CA GLY A 190 15.53 -6.05 19.73
C GLY A 190 16.03 -6.56 18.36
N ASP A 191 15.28 -6.29 17.28
CA ASP A 191 15.67 -6.50 15.86
C ASP A 191 15.43 -5.19 15.09
N PRO A 192 16.38 -4.25 15.09
CA PRO A 192 16.16 -2.91 14.56
C PRO A 192 16.10 -2.89 13.02
N PRO A 193 15.14 -2.15 12.43
CA PRO A 193 15.04 -2.00 10.98
C PRO A 193 16.18 -1.16 10.37
N ILE A 194 16.84 -0.33 11.17
CA ILE A 194 17.92 0.57 10.76
C ILE A 194 19.10 0.34 11.68
N ILE A 195 20.25 0.05 11.12
CA ILE A 195 21.50 -0.18 11.87
C ILE A 195 22.53 0.86 11.46
N LYS A 196 22.91 1.71 12.42
CA LYS A 196 24.01 2.64 12.23
C LYS A 196 25.34 1.88 12.24
N VAL A 197 26.18 2.17 11.24
CA VAL A 197 27.55 1.71 11.18
C VAL A 197 28.52 2.88 11.44
N ASN A 198 29.60 2.62 12.18
CA ASN A 198 30.57 3.63 12.57
C ASN A 198 31.94 3.41 11.91
N SER A 199 32.17 2.25 11.30
CA SER A 199 33.39 1.91 10.59
C SER A 199 33.11 1.19 9.28
N VAL A 200 34.10 1.21 8.40
CA VAL A 200 34.11 0.48 7.13
C VAL A 200 33.95 -1.02 7.35
N GLU A 201 34.54 -1.56 8.41
CA GLU A 201 34.44 -2.99 8.71
C GLU A 201 33.06 -3.38 9.23
N GLU A 202 32.43 -2.57 10.11
CA GLU A 202 31.04 -2.77 10.51
C GLU A 202 30.08 -2.75 9.32
N ALA A 203 30.31 -1.85 8.35
CA ALA A 203 29.51 -1.77 7.15
C ALA A 203 29.60 -3.06 6.29
N ARG A 204 30.83 -3.57 6.09
CA ARG A 204 31.08 -4.82 5.37
C ARG A 204 30.50 -6.02 6.10
N ASP A 205 30.67 -6.08 7.41
CA ASP A 205 30.16 -7.19 8.24
C ASP A 205 28.62 -7.26 8.17
N LEU A 206 27.95 -6.11 8.24
CA LEU A 206 26.49 -6.07 8.13
C LEU A 206 26.00 -6.51 6.75
N VAL A 207 26.73 -6.20 5.66
CA VAL A 207 26.45 -6.76 4.32
C VAL A 207 26.56 -8.29 4.34
N ARG A 208 27.68 -8.85 4.88
CA ARG A 208 27.89 -10.31 4.93
C ARG A 208 26.79 -11.02 5.72
N ARG A 209 26.36 -10.47 6.85
CA ARG A 209 25.26 -11.01 7.65
C ARG A 209 23.95 -11.04 6.87
N GLN A 210 23.66 -10.05 6.02
CA GLN A 210 22.50 -10.03 5.16
C GLN A 210 22.64 -11.03 3.99
N VAL A 211 23.84 -11.21 3.43
CA VAL A 211 24.14 -12.24 2.41
C VAL A 211 23.85 -13.64 2.95
N GLU A 212 24.23 -13.95 4.20
CA GLU A 212 23.91 -15.23 4.86
C GLU A 212 22.40 -15.49 4.93
N LYS A 213 21.59 -14.42 5.03
CA LYS A 213 20.12 -14.48 5.00
C LYS A 213 19.54 -14.52 3.59
N LYS A 214 20.38 -14.59 2.55
CA LYS A 214 19.98 -14.58 1.12
C LYS A 214 19.17 -13.34 0.76
N THR A 215 19.64 -12.18 1.18
CA THR A 215 19.04 -10.89 0.79
C THR A 215 19.01 -10.74 -0.73
N ASP A 216 17.97 -10.08 -1.27
CA ASP A 216 17.86 -9.80 -2.70
C ASP A 216 18.57 -8.47 -3.07
N PHE A 217 18.67 -7.55 -2.10
CA PHE A 217 19.30 -6.22 -2.22
C PHE A 217 20.01 -5.83 -0.93
N ILE A 218 20.86 -4.82 -1.02
CA ILE A 218 21.31 -4.07 0.15
C ILE A 218 20.72 -2.66 0.08
N LYS A 219 20.19 -2.18 1.21
CA LYS A 219 19.65 -0.81 1.33
C LYS A 219 20.57 0.04 2.21
N ILE A 220 20.94 1.21 1.70
CA ILE A 220 21.63 2.26 2.45
C ILE A 220 20.64 3.39 2.76
N TRP A 221 20.51 3.76 4.01
CA TRP A 221 19.80 4.96 4.44
C TRP A 221 20.81 6.09 4.65
N TYR A 222 21.10 6.80 3.54
CA TYR A 222 22.15 7.82 3.47
C TYR A 222 21.65 9.17 3.98
N ILE A 223 21.66 9.35 5.28
CA ILE A 223 21.20 10.58 5.93
C ILE A 223 22.38 11.53 6.16
N VAL A 224 22.26 12.72 5.55
CA VAL A 224 23.21 13.84 5.72
C VAL A 224 22.47 14.96 6.46
N ARG A 225 22.93 15.28 7.66
CA ARG A 225 22.33 16.35 8.47
C ARG A 225 22.85 17.71 8.03
N SER A 226 22.15 18.80 8.39
CA SER A 226 22.47 20.18 7.99
C SER A 226 23.89 20.64 8.33
N SER A 227 24.53 20.04 9.34
CA SER A 227 25.93 20.32 9.74
C SER A 227 26.96 19.42 9.07
N GLN A 228 26.55 18.51 8.20
CA GLN A 228 27.38 17.48 7.56
C GLN A 228 27.39 17.66 6.05
N LYS A 229 28.40 17.04 5.42
CA LYS A 229 28.48 16.90 3.96
C LYS A 229 28.36 15.43 3.58
N PRO A 230 27.91 15.10 2.36
CA PRO A 230 27.87 13.71 1.90
C PRO A 230 29.22 13.00 2.00
N GLU A 231 30.33 13.72 1.75
CA GLU A 231 31.68 13.19 1.80
C GLU A 231 32.09 12.67 3.19
N ASP A 232 31.50 13.20 4.26
CA ASP A 232 31.80 12.78 5.65
C ASP A 232 31.46 11.29 5.87
N HIS A 233 30.50 10.77 5.13
CA HIS A 233 30.03 9.39 5.21
C HIS A 233 30.42 8.52 4.00
N LEU A 234 31.05 9.11 2.99
CA LEU A 234 31.39 8.43 1.74
C LEU A 234 32.21 7.14 1.93
N PRO A 235 33.18 7.05 2.87
CA PRO A 235 33.92 5.81 3.11
C PRO A 235 32.99 4.63 3.49
N LEU A 236 31.98 4.87 4.33
CA LEU A 236 31.00 3.85 4.77
C LEU A 236 30.11 3.41 3.61
N VAL A 237 29.56 4.38 2.87
CA VAL A 237 28.71 4.14 1.68
C VAL A 237 29.47 3.34 0.63
N LYS A 238 30.69 3.74 0.32
CA LYS A 238 31.56 3.06 -0.65
C LYS A 238 31.90 1.64 -0.22
N ALA A 239 32.22 1.42 1.06
CA ALA A 239 32.52 0.10 1.58
C ALA A 239 31.31 -0.84 1.51
N THR A 240 30.11 -0.33 1.84
CA THR A 240 28.85 -1.07 1.71
C THR A 240 28.60 -1.49 0.26
N ILE A 241 28.69 -0.55 -0.69
CA ILE A 241 28.46 -0.81 -2.12
C ILE A 241 29.47 -1.83 -2.65
N GLN A 242 30.76 -1.63 -2.39
CA GLN A 242 31.82 -2.52 -2.85
C GLN A 242 31.66 -3.94 -2.31
N GLU A 243 31.32 -4.09 -1.03
CA GLU A 243 31.10 -5.42 -0.44
C GLU A 243 29.86 -6.09 -1.05
N SER A 244 28.77 -5.34 -1.25
CA SER A 244 27.56 -5.83 -1.89
C SER A 244 27.82 -6.34 -3.32
N HIS A 245 28.56 -5.56 -4.11
CA HIS A 245 28.89 -5.92 -5.49
C HIS A 245 29.78 -7.19 -5.59
N LYS A 246 30.67 -7.44 -4.61
CA LYS A 246 31.43 -8.71 -4.53
C LYS A 246 30.53 -9.94 -4.43
N HIS A 247 29.34 -9.77 -3.84
CA HIS A 247 28.34 -10.82 -3.71
C HIS A 247 27.27 -10.80 -4.82
N GLY A 248 27.46 -9.96 -5.86
CA GLY A 248 26.51 -9.82 -6.98
C GLY A 248 25.20 -9.13 -6.60
N LEU A 249 25.16 -8.41 -5.47
CA LEU A 249 23.98 -7.71 -4.98
C LEU A 249 23.98 -6.25 -5.43
N ARG A 250 22.82 -5.76 -5.89
CA ARG A 250 22.60 -4.35 -6.18
C ARG A 250 22.28 -3.58 -4.90
N VAL A 251 22.65 -2.30 -4.90
CA VAL A 251 22.50 -1.42 -3.74
C VAL A 251 21.49 -0.33 -4.04
N ILE A 252 20.48 -0.24 -3.18
CA ILE A 252 19.46 0.81 -3.16
C ILE A 252 19.91 1.87 -2.15
N VAL A 253 19.98 3.13 -2.58
CA VAL A 253 20.41 4.24 -1.70
C VAL A 253 19.29 5.26 -1.55
N HIS A 254 18.85 5.49 -0.31
CA HIS A 254 17.99 6.63 0.04
C HIS A 254 18.80 7.92 -0.07
N ALA A 255 18.39 8.83 -0.93
CA ALA A 255 19.03 10.13 -1.11
C ALA A 255 18.05 11.17 -1.65
N THR A 256 17.53 12.03 -0.80
CA THR A 256 16.53 13.07 -1.15
C THR A 256 17.15 14.44 -1.44
N GLN A 257 18.45 14.60 -1.21
CA GLN A 257 19.20 15.83 -1.52
C GLN A 257 20.06 15.60 -2.75
N LEU A 258 20.13 16.56 -3.66
CA LEU A 258 20.83 16.45 -4.94
C LEU A 258 22.29 16.04 -4.79
N GLU A 259 23.03 16.67 -3.87
CA GLU A 259 24.46 16.37 -3.66
C GLU A 259 24.67 15.00 -3.01
N THR A 260 23.76 14.59 -2.13
CA THR A 260 23.78 13.24 -1.55
C THR A 260 23.52 12.18 -2.63
N ALA A 261 22.54 12.42 -3.52
CA ALA A 261 22.23 11.54 -4.64
C ALA A 261 23.40 11.43 -5.63
N ARG A 262 24.04 12.58 -6.00
CA ARG A 262 25.27 12.58 -6.82
C ARG A 262 26.37 11.75 -6.20
N THR A 263 26.61 11.95 -4.90
CA THR A 263 27.68 11.25 -4.18
C THR A 263 27.40 9.76 -4.13
N ALA A 264 26.14 9.35 -3.92
CA ALA A 264 25.73 7.96 -3.93
C ALA A 264 25.97 7.29 -5.31
N VAL A 265 25.60 7.95 -6.40
CA VAL A 265 25.81 7.43 -7.76
C VAL A 265 27.29 7.35 -8.10
N LYS A 266 28.09 8.39 -7.77
CA LYS A 266 29.54 8.36 -7.94
C LYS A 266 30.23 7.28 -7.08
N ALA A 267 29.60 6.85 -6.00
CA ALA A 267 30.07 5.74 -5.17
C ALA A 267 29.71 4.36 -5.73
N GLY A 268 28.81 4.29 -6.74
CA GLY A 268 28.38 3.05 -7.41
C GLY A 268 26.98 2.57 -7.02
N ALA A 269 26.10 3.44 -6.53
CA ALA A 269 24.70 3.08 -6.27
C ALA A 269 24.01 2.61 -7.57
N ASP A 270 23.33 1.47 -7.53
CA ASP A 270 22.60 0.91 -8.66
C ASP A 270 21.18 1.49 -8.78
N ILE A 271 20.61 1.85 -7.63
CA ILE A 271 19.24 2.33 -7.52
C ILE A 271 19.19 3.50 -6.54
N LEU A 272 18.49 4.56 -6.92
CA LEU A 272 18.14 5.66 -6.02
C LEU A 272 16.69 5.52 -5.55
N ALA A 273 16.50 5.58 -4.23
CA ALA A 273 15.20 5.69 -3.61
C ALA A 273 14.90 7.15 -3.31
N HIS A 274 13.67 7.52 -3.67
CA HIS A 274 13.06 8.84 -3.58
C HIS A 274 13.57 9.85 -4.60
N ILE A 275 12.68 10.78 -4.89
CA ILE A 275 12.98 11.93 -5.74
C ILE A 275 13.81 12.97 -4.96
N VAL A 276 14.62 13.74 -5.67
CA VAL A 276 15.32 14.90 -5.09
C VAL A 276 14.31 15.99 -4.72
N THR A 277 14.41 16.52 -3.49
CA THR A 277 13.42 17.44 -2.92
C THR A 277 13.97 18.82 -2.57
N ASP A 278 15.30 18.97 -2.48
CA ASP A 278 15.96 20.20 -2.00
C ASP A 278 16.32 21.18 -3.12
N LYS A 279 16.50 20.70 -4.35
CA LYS A 279 16.90 21.49 -5.51
C LYS A 279 16.31 20.94 -6.80
N GLU A 280 16.30 21.74 -7.84
CA GLU A 280 16.04 21.28 -9.20
C GLU A 280 17.21 20.41 -9.70
N VAL A 281 16.88 19.29 -10.33
CA VAL A 281 17.89 18.41 -10.95
C VAL A 281 18.43 19.06 -12.21
N ASP A 282 19.74 18.94 -12.44
CA ASP A 282 20.41 19.49 -13.60
C ASP A 282 20.82 18.42 -14.61
N GLU A 283 21.25 18.87 -15.80
CA GLU A 283 21.66 18.00 -16.90
C GLU A 283 22.86 17.09 -16.54
N GLU A 284 23.76 17.58 -15.67
CA GLU A 284 24.88 16.76 -15.20
C GLU A 284 24.41 15.57 -14.38
N PHE A 285 23.43 15.79 -13.49
CA PHE A 285 22.87 14.70 -12.68
C PHE A 285 22.09 13.71 -13.53
N ILE A 286 21.27 14.19 -14.48
CA ILE A 286 20.54 13.35 -15.42
C ILE A 286 21.52 12.47 -16.23
N ARG A 287 22.59 13.07 -16.77
CA ARG A 287 23.62 12.34 -17.50
C ARG A 287 24.32 11.30 -16.63
N LEU A 288 24.66 11.66 -15.39
CA LEU A 288 25.30 10.77 -14.42
C LEU A 288 24.43 9.52 -14.14
N LEU A 289 23.12 9.69 -13.96
CA LEU A 289 22.19 8.58 -13.75
C LEU A 289 22.16 7.64 -14.97
N LYS A 290 22.11 8.20 -16.17
CA LYS A 290 22.07 7.42 -17.44
C LYS A 290 23.36 6.66 -17.71
N GLU A 291 24.49 7.31 -17.58
CA GLU A 291 25.83 6.71 -17.80
C GLU A 291 26.08 5.53 -16.86
N ASN A 292 25.52 5.56 -15.64
CA ASN A 292 25.62 4.49 -14.66
C ASN A 292 24.44 3.53 -14.65
N ASN A 293 23.46 3.68 -15.58
CA ASN A 293 22.25 2.87 -15.66
C ASN A 293 21.47 2.80 -14.35
N VAL A 294 21.45 3.89 -13.57
CA VAL A 294 20.77 3.96 -12.28
C VAL A 294 19.26 3.97 -12.48
N ILE A 295 18.54 3.15 -11.72
CA ILE A 295 17.08 3.16 -11.64
C ILE A 295 16.66 4.09 -10.51
N LEU A 296 15.66 4.93 -10.74
CA LEU A 296 15.07 5.79 -9.70
C LEU A 296 13.65 5.35 -9.39
N THR A 297 13.29 5.28 -8.09
CA THR A 297 11.92 5.10 -7.63
C THR A 297 11.48 6.38 -6.89
N PRO A 298 10.46 7.13 -7.39
CA PRO A 298 10.18 8.48 -6.91
C PRO A 298 9.46 8.54 -5.56
N THR A 299 8.53 7.64 -5.28
CA THR A 299 7.72 7.56 -4.05
C THR A 299 7.06 8.89 -3.67
N LEU A 300 6.31 9.47 -4.59
CA LEU A 300 5.70 10.80 -4.43
C LEU A 300 4.63 10.82 -3.33
N ILE A 301 3.83 9.76 -3.26
CA ILE A 301 2.70 9.61 -2.33
C ILE A 301 3.12 9.72 -0.85
N VAL A 302 4.34 9.34 -0.49
CA VAL A 302 4.78 9.33 0.91
C VAL A 302 4.73 10.71 1.55
N PHE A 303 5.01 11.77 0.79
CA PHE A 303 4.95 13.16 1.28
C PHE A 303 3.50 13.63 1.49
N GLU A 304 2.60 13.20 0.60
CA GLU A 304 1.18 13.49 0.67
C GLU A 304 0.56 12.77 1.87
N GLY A 305 0.77 11.46 2.01
CA GLY A 305 0.25 10.64 3.10
C GLY A 305 0.63 11.17 4.49
N TYR A 306 1.91 11.52 4.70
CA TYR A 306 2.32 12.20 5.94
C TYR A 306 1.59 13.52 6.16
N SER A 307 1.38 14.29 5.09
CA SER A 307 0.75 15.60 5.20
C SER A 307 -0.72 15.47 5.56
N GLU A 308 -1.46 14.58 4.90
CA GLU A 308 -2.88 14.33 5.13
C GLU A 308 -3.17 13.86 6.55
N VAL A 309 -2.45 12.82 6.99
CA VAL A 309 -2.67 12.25 8.33
C VAL A 309 -2.26 13.25 9.42
N LEU A 310 -1.08 13.86 9.32
CA LEU A 310 -0.59 14.77 10.36
C LEU A 310 -1.29 16.15 10.36
N SER A 311 -1.99 16.55 9.29
CA SER A 311 -2.85 17.73 9.27
C SER A 311 -4.34 17.40 9.45
N GLN A 312 -4.68 16.11 9.52
CA GLN A 312 -6.06 15.63 9.63
C GLN A 312 -6.97 16.06 8.48
N GLN A 313 -6.42 16.11 7.25
CA GLN A 313 -7.10 16.44 6.00
C GLN A 313 -7.10 15.22 5.07
N VAL A 314 -7.74 14.14 5.50
CA VAL A 314 -7.83 12.87 4.75
C VAL A 314 -9.14 12.83 3.99
N GLU A 315 -9.09 12.65 2.66
CA GLU A 315 -10.24 12.44 1.78
C GLU A 315 -10.37 10.94 1.49
N LEU A 316 -11.48 10.32 1.89
CA LEU A 316 -11.66 8.86 1.84
C LEU A 316 -12.39 8.35 0.59
N CYS A 317 -12.97 9.23 -0.21
CA CYS A 317 -13.73 8.85 -1.41
C CYS A 317 -12.80 8.60 -2.61
N THR A 318 -11.82 7.71 -2.44
CA THR A 318 -10.83 7.35 -3.47
C THR A 318 -10.66 5.84 -3.56
N PRO A 319 -10.21 5.29 -4.72
CA PRO A 319 -9.86 3.86 -4.83
C PRO A 319 -8.83 3.42 -3.80
N GLU A 320 -7.93 4.31 -3.39
CA GLU A 320 -6.93 4.04 -2.36
C GLU A 320 -7.60 3.59 -1.05
N PHE A 321 -8.53 4.36 -0.53
CA PHE A 321 -9.18 4.04 0.73
C PHE A 321 -10.25 2.95 0.60
N GLU A 322 -10.84 2.77 -0.59
CA GLU A 322 -11.79 1.67 -0.83
C GLU A 322 -11.13 0.30 -0.62
N TYR A 323 -9.86 0.15 -1.04
CA TYR A 323 -9.14 -1.13 -0.98
C TYR A 323 -8.20 -1.24 0.22
N ALA A 324 -8.05 -0.17 1.00
CA ALA A 324 -7.24 -0.14 2.22
C ALA A 324 -7.81 -1.01 3.34
N ASN A 325 -6.97 -1.36 4.31
CA ASN A 325 -7.43 -1.95 5.56
C ASN A 325 -8.13 -0.88 6.42
N PRO A 326 -9.45 -0.99 6.69
CA PRO A 326 -10.18 0.06 7.39
C PRO A 326 -9.70 0.27 8.83
N TYR A 327 -9.09 -0.74 9.46
CA TYR A 327 -8.55 -0.64 10.81
C TYR A 327 -7.21 0.13 10.83
N ILE A 328 -6.41 0.03 9.78
CA ILE A 328 -5.22 0.89 9.63
C ILE A 328 -5.63 2.34 9.41
N VAL A 329 -6.59 2.58 8.50
CA VAL A 329 -7.13 3.91 8.23
C VAL A 329 -7.75 4.55 9.48
N SER A 330 -8.38 3.76 10.36
CA SER A 330 -8.97 4.28 11.60
C SER A 330 -7.95 4.99 12.48
N THR A 331 -6.70 4.51 12.50
CA THR A 331 -5.64 5.10 13.33
C THR A 331 -5.28 6.53 12.93
N PHE A 332 -5.60 6.96 11.70
CA PHE A 332 -5.32 8.32 11.22
C PHE A 332 -6.03 9.39 12.05
N PHE A 333 -7.17 9.04 12.61
CA PHE A 333 -8.04 9.96 13.36
C PHE A 333 -7.73 9.99 14.86
N ASP A 334 -6.90 9.08 15.38
CA ASP A 334 -6.56 8.98 16.80
C ASP A 334 -5.82 10.23 17.32
N LEU A 335 -5.12 10.96 16.44
CA LEU A 335 -4.44 12.21 16.84
C LEU A 335 -5.37 13.23 17.54
N ARG A 336 -6.68 13.21 17.25
CA ARG A 336 -7.66 14.12 17.84
C ARG A 336 -7.99 13.80 19.30
N GLU A 337 -7.85 12.53 19.68
CA GLU A 337 -8.17 12.02 21.01
C GLU A 337 -6.94 11.97 21.94
N LEU A 338 -5.75 12.13 21.38
CA LEU A 338 -4.53 12.14 22.19
C LEU A 338 -4.40 13.43 23.00
N PRO A 339 -3.86 13.34 24.23
CA PRO A 339 -3.53 14.52 25.02
C PRO A 339 -2.58 15.46 24.25
N THR A 340 -2.87 16.75 24.26
CA THR A 340 -2.11 17.76 23.50
C THR A 340 -0.61 17.78 23.86
N ASP A 341 -0.26 17.46 25.11
CA ASP A 341 1.12 17.37 25.59
C ASP A 341 1.86 16.13 25.08
N ALA A 342 1.13 15.15 24.56
CA ALA A 342 1.72 13.97 23.91
C ALA A 342 2.04 14.20 22.43
N ILE A 343 1.47 15.24 21.82
CA ILE A 343 1.65 15.53 20.38
C ILE A 343 2.79 16.55 20.22
N PRO A 344 3.82 16.25 19.40
CA PRO A 344 4.89 17.21 19.14
C PRO A 344 4.36 18.53 18.58
N LYS A 345 4.93 19.65 19.01
CA LYS A 345 4.51 21.01 18.59
C LYS A 345 4.38 21.16 17.07
N ARG A 346 5.33 20.61 16.31
CA ARG A 346 5.32 20.62 14.84
C ARG A 346 4.10 19.91 14.23
N VAL A 347 3.57 18.88 14.91
CA VAL A 347 2.38 18.14 14.47
C VAL A 347 1.13 18.93 14.82
N LEU A 348 1.06 19.53 16.03
CA LEU A 348 -0.02 20.44 16.41
C LEU A 348 -0.14 21.64 15.44
N GLU A 349 1.00 22.20 15.02
CA GLU A 349 1.04 23.27 14.02
C GLU A 349 0.48 22.80 12.66
N ARG A 350 0.76 21.54 12.24
CA ARG A 350 0.18 20.95 11.04
C ARG A 350 -1.32 20.72 11.17
N MET A 351 -1.79 20.17 12.28
CA MET A 351 -3.22 19.94 12.55
C MET A 351 -4.04 21.26 12.51
N ASN A 352 -3.42 22.38 12.82
CA ASN A 352 -4.04 23.71 12.76
C ASN A 352 -3.91 24.37 11.36
N ASN A 353 -3.20 23.74 10.43
CA ASN A 353 -3.06 24.26 9.06
C ASN A 353 -4.26 23.83 8.23
N THR A 354 -5.04 24.80 7.78
CA THR A 354 -6.23 24.57 6.92
C THR A 354 -5.96 24.72 5.44
N LYS A 355 -4.70 24.93 5.04
CA LYS A 355 -4.35 25.03 3.62
C LYS A 355 -4.51 23.65 2.98
N PRO A 356 -5.12 23.57 1.78
CA PRO A 356 -5.19 22.32 1.04
C PRO A 356 -3.80 21.71 0.83
N ILE A 357 -3.73 20.40 0.93
CA ILE A 357 -2.51 19.64 0.61
C ILE A 357 -2.41 19.61 -0.92
N SER A 358 -1.25 19.90 -1.42
CA SER A 358 -0.95 19.79 -2.84
C SER A 358 0.47 19.25 -3.03
N PRO A 359 0.70 18.48 -4.09
CA PRO A 359 2.04 17.99 -4.42
C PRO A 359 3.03 19.14 -4.55
N ASN A 360 4.25 18.94 -4.12
CA ASN A 360 5.31 19.96 -4.26
C ASN A 360 5.66 20.14 -5.75
N PRO A 361 5.40 21.31 -6.36
CA PRO A 361 5.65 21.55 -7.79
C PRO A 361 7.12 21.31 -8.20
N ALA A 362 8.08 21.58 -7.30
CA ALA A 362 9.49 21.35 -7.58
C ALA A 362 9.82 19.84 -7.68
N VAL A 363 9.16 19.02 -6.87
CA VAL A 363 9.30 17.56 -6.90
C VAL A 363 8.70 16.99 -8.19
N LEU A 364 7.49 17.42 -8.57
CA LEU A 364 6.87 17.03 -9.84
C LEU A 364 7.72 17.46 -11.04
N LYS A 365 8.27 18.68 -11.02
CA LYS A 365 9.18 19.17 -12.05
C LYS A 365 10.42 18.30 -12.17
N ASN A 366 11.03 17.91 -11.05
CA ASN A 366 12.19 17.02 -11.05
C ASN A 366 11.88 15.67 -11.69
N LEU A 367 10.72 15.07 -11.39
CA LEU A 367 10.32 13.81 -12.01
C LEU A 367 10.16 13.96 -13.53
N LYS A 368 9.53 15.05 -13.99
CA LYS A 368 9.39 15.36 -15.40
C LYS A 368 10.75 15.48 -16.10
N LEU A 369 11.67 16.26 -15.55
CA LEU A 369 13.02 16.46 -16.11
C LEU A 369 13.79 15.13 -16.21
N LEU A 370 13.72 14.28 -15.19
CA LEU A 370 14.35 12.96 -15.19
C LEU A 370 13.75 12.05 -16.25
N GLN A 371 12.42 12.04 -16.40
CA GLN A 371 11.72 11.26 -17.42
C GLN A 371 12.07 11.75 -18.83
N GLU A 372 12.02 13.05 -19.10
CA GLU A 372 12.39 13.66 -20.39
C GLU A 372 13.87 13.42 -20.72
N GLY A 373 14.72 13.43 -19.69
CA GLY A 373 16.13 13.10 -19.80
C GLY A 373 16.42 11.62 -20.08
N GLY A 374 15.41 10.75 -20.02
CA GLY A 374 15.52 9.31 -20.31
C GLY A 374 16.14 8.50 -19.16
N VAL A 375 15.98 8.93 -17.92
CA VAL A 375 16.32 8.15 -16.72
C VAL A 375 15.31 7.01 -16.57
N THR A 376 15.77 5.83 -16.19
CA THR A 376 14.88 4.69 -15.90
C THR A 376 14.16 4.92 -14.59
N ILE A 377 12.83 5.12 -14.64
CA ILE A 377 11.97 5.31 -13.47
C ILE A 377 11.18 4.04 -13.23
N ALA A 378 11.21 3.51 -12.00
CA ALA A 378 10.36 2.42 -11.55
C ALA A 378 9.34 2.95 -10.53
N ALA A 379 8.06 2.64 -10.71
CA ALA A 379 7.01 3.05 -9.78
C ALA A 379 7.16 2.32 -8.44
N GLY A 380 7.04 3.06 -7.35
CA GLY A 380 7.10 2.55 -5.98
C GLY A 380 6.53 3.55 -5.01
N THR A 381 5.86 3.06 -3.97
CA THR A 381 5.01 3.87 -3.09
C THR A 381 5.68 4.30 -1.78
N ASP A 382 6.68 3.55 -1.30
CA ASP A 382 7.17 3.61 0.08
C ASP A 382 6.08 3.23 1.10
N ALA A 383 5.17 2.29 0.68
CA ALA A 383 4.07 1.84 1.51
C ALA A 383 4.55 1.25 2.84
N GLY A 384 3.76 1.54 3.88
CA GLY A 384 4.07 1.27 5.28
C GLY A 384 4.37 2.55 6.06
N ASN A 385 4.79 3.65 5.43
CA ASN A 385 4.90 4.95 6.08
C ASN A 385 3.52 5.52 6.42
N ILE A 386 3.45 6.43 7.42
CA ILE A 386 2.17 7.03 7.86
C ILE A 386 1.43 7.63 6.66
N GLY A 387 0.21 7.16 6.42
CA GLY A 387 -0.64 7.59 5.32
C GLY A 387 -0.33 6.94 3.98
N THR A 388 0.67 6.04 3.88
CA THR A 388 0.98 5.33 2.64
C THR A 388 0.63 3.85 2.78
N LEU A 389 -0.50 3.46 2.20
CA LEU A 389 -1.17 2.18 2.46
C LEU A 389 -0.66 1.07 1.55
N HIS A 390 -0.49 -0.12 2.11
CA HIS A 390 -0.05 -1.30 1.39
C HIS A 390 -1.02 -1.74 0.30
N GLY A 391 -0.58 -1.70 -0.94
CA GLY A 391 -1.33 -2.05 -2.15
C GLY A 391 -1.98 -0.82 -2.80
N PRO A 392 -3.06 -0.24 -2.25
CA PRO A 392 -3.84 0.77 -2.97
C PRO A 392 -3.14 2.12 -3.16
N SER A 393 -2.14 2.50 -2.37
CA SER A 393 -1.39 3.75 -2.59
C SER A 393 -0.66 3.81 -3.94
N ILE A 394 -0.55 2.68 -4.65
CA ILE A 394 -0.01 2.66 -6.01
C ILE A 394 -0.86 3.49 -6.99
N PHE A 395 -2.18 3.54 -6.80
CA PHE A 395 -3.06 4.32 -7.68
C PHE A 395 -2.83 5.81 -7.52
N ARG A 396 -2.66 6.29 -6.28
CA ARG A 396 -2.33 7.70 -6.04
C ARG A 396 -0.91 8.04 -6.50
N GLU A 397 0.06 7.16 -6.34
CA GLU A 397 1.41 7.33 -6.93
C GLU A 397 1.32 7.51 -8.44
N PHE A 398 0.48 6.72 -9.15
CA PHE A 398 0.27 6.86 -10.59
C PHE A 398 -0.35 8.22 -10.97
N GLU A 399 -1.32 8.70 -10.21
CA GLU A 399 -1.91 10.03 -10.41
C GLU A 399 -0.86 11.13 -10.26
N LEU A 400 -0.05 11.07 -9.19
CA LEU A 400 1.04 12.03 -8.95
C LEU A 400 2.10 11.99 -10.06
N MET A 401 2.40 10.80 -10.61
CA MET A 401 3.27 10.68 -11.78
C MET A 401 2.62 11.32 -13.03
N ALA A 402 1.32 11.20 -13.21
CA ALA A 402 0.59 11.86 -14.29
C ALA A 402 0.55 13.39 -14.11
N GLU A 403 0.33 13.87 -12.89
CA GLU A 403 0.42 15.30 -12.53
C GLU A 403 1.83 15.87 -12.81
N ALA A 404 2.88 15.07 -12.66
CA ALA A 404 4.24 15.42 -13.06
C ALA A 404 4.43 15.46 -14.59
N GLY A 405 3.43 15.03 -15.38
CA GLY A 405 3.43 15.08 -16.85
C GLY A 405 3.86 13.79 -17.53
N LEU A 406 3.93 12.66 -16.83
CA LEU A 406 4.15 11.36 -17.44
C LEU A 406 2.85 10.88 -18.12
N SER A 407 2.98 10.32 -19.33
CA SER A 407 1.84 9.68 -20.00
C SER A 407 1.45 8.35 -19.33
N PRO A 408 0.19 7.90 -19.46
CA PRO A 408 -0.24 6.60 -18.94
C PRO A 408 0.66 5.44 -19.37
N LEU A 409 1.15 5.43 -20.60
CA LEU A 409 2.09 4.41 -21.07
C LEU A 409 3.44 4.46 -20.33
N GLN A 410 3.98 5.65 -20.07
CA GLN A 410 5.22 5.80 -19.30
C GLN A 410 5.05 5.32 -17.84
N ILE A 411 3.90 5.60 -17.23
CA ILE A 411 3.58 5.12 -15.87
C ILE A 411 3.43 3.59 -15.86
N LEU A 412 2.72 3.01 -16.82
CA LEU A 412 2.62 1.55 -16.94
C LEU A 412 3.99 0.91 -17.20
N THR A 413 4.85 1.55 -18.01
CA THR A 413 6.23 1.07 -18.22
C THR A 413 7.01 1.09 -16.88
N ALA A 414 6.86 2.15 -16.10
CA ALA A 414 7.50 2.27 -14.77
C ALA A 414 7.02 1.17 -13.81
N ALA A 415 5.73 0.87 -13.81
CA ALA A 415 5.10 -0.12 -12.92
C ALA A 415 5.20 -1.58 -13.42
N THR A 416 5.74 -1.84 -14.59
CA THR A 416 5.85 -3.19 -15.17
C THR A 416 7.28 -3.51 -15.60
N ILE A 417 7.72 -3.04 -16.75
CA ILE A 417 9.06 -3.34 -17.32
C ILE A 417 10.17 -2.83 -16.40
N ASN A 418 10.07 -1.57 -15.95
CA ASN A 418 11.10 -0.97 -15.13
C ASN A 418 11.08 -1.54 -13.70
N GLY A 419 9.89 -1.86 -13.16
CA GLY A 419 9.76 -2.63 -11.94
C GLY A 419 10.42 -4.02 -12.03
N ALA A 420 10.24 -4.72 -13.16
CA ALA A 420 10.91 -5.99 -13.41
C ALA A 420 12.44 -5.83 -13.55
N LYS A 421 12.93 -4.75 -14.17
CA LYS A 421 14.36 -4.41 -14.19
C LYS A 421 14.88 -4.08 -12.79
N PHE A 422 14.07 -3.37 -11.98
CA PHE A 422 14.42 -3.07 -10.59
C PHE A 422 14.64 -4.34 -9.78
N THR A 423 13.80 -5.35 -9.94
CA THR A 423 13.95 -6.65 -9.26
C THR A 423 15.04 -7.55 -9.87
N GLY A 424 15.46 -7.31 -11.10
CA GLY A 424 16.30 -8.23 -11.87
C GLY A 424 15.51 -9.39 -12.48
N TRP A 425 14.18 -9.29 -12.55
CA TRP A 425 13.30 -10.35 -13.07
C TRP A 425 12.78 -10.06 -14.48
N GLN A 426 13.39 -9.15 -15.24
CA GLN A 426 12.95 -8.72 -16.57
C GLN A 426 12.85 -9.85 -17.60
N GLU A 427 13.60 -10.93 -17.43
CA GLU A 427 13.51 -12.13 -18.27
C GLU A 427 12.25 -12.97 -17.97
N LYS A 428 11.61 -12.74 -16.80
CA LYS A 428 10.45 -13.51 -16.35
C LYS A 428 9.16 -12.69 -16.26
N LEU A 429 9.26 -11.37 -16.10
CA LEU A 429 8.14 -10.47 -15.80
C LEU A 429 8.22 -9.19 -16.65
N GLY A 430 7.23 -8.32 -16.48
CA GLY A 430 7.19 -6.95 -17.00
C GLY A 430 6.59 -6.81 -18.39
N THR A 431 6.47 -7.88 -19.17
CA THR A 431 5.77 -7.92 -20.47
C THR A 431 4.96 -9.20 -20.60
N ILE A 432 3.93 -9.18 -21.47
CA ILE A 432 3.12 -10.36 -21.80
C ILE A 432 3.71 -10.99 -23.06
N GLU A 433 4.67 -11.90 -22.89
CA GLU A 433 5.40 -12.56 -23.97
C GLU A 433 5.56 -14.05 -23.69
N ALA A 434 5.67 -14.84 -24.76
CA ALA A 434 5.89 -16.28 -24.63
C ALA A 434 7.19 -16.57 -23.85
N GLY A 435 7.12 -17.52 -22.93
CA GLY A 435 8.21 -17.93 -22.04
C GLY A 435 8.24 -17.20 -20.70
N LYS A 436 7.52 -16.09 -20.55
CA LYS A 436 7.41 -15.36 -19.28
C LYS A 436 6.34 -15.94 -18.36
N LEU A 437 6.38 -15.56 -17.10
CA LEU A 437 5.36 -15.93 -16.12
C LEU A 437 4.02 -15.27 -16.46
N ALA A 438 2.95 -15.98 -16.24
CA ALA A 438 1.60 -15.50 -16.46
C ALA A 438 1.12 -14.69 -15.26
N ASP A 439 1.75 -13.51 -15.08
CA ASP A 439 1.39 -12.48 -14.14
C ASP A 439 0.80 -11.30 -14.91
N MET A 440 -0.52 -11.13 -14.84
CA MET A 440 -1.27 -10.19 -15.69
C MET A 440 -2.48 -9.62 -14.93
N VAL A 441 -2.94 -8.45 -15.36
CA VAL A 441 -4.16 -7.82 -14.87
C VAL A 441 -5.09 -7.52 -16.03
N ILE A 442 -6.34 -7.98 -15.95
CA ILE A 442 -7.40 -7.62 -16.88
C ILE A 442 -8.20 -6.48 -16.29
N LEU A 443 -8.34 -5.39 -17.04
CA LEU A 443 -9.02 -4.17 -16.67
C LEU A 443 -10.34 -4.03 -17.43
N ASN A 444 -11.35 -3.40 -16.81
CA ASN A 444 -12.62 -3.09 -17.47
C ASN A 444 -12.50 -1.91 -18.42
N SER A 445 -11.60 -0.95 -18.14
CA SER A 445 -11.45 0.33 -18.84
C SER A 445 -10.05 0.50 -19.43
N ASP A 446 -9.91 1.39 -20.43
CA ASP A 446 -8.63 1.62 -21.14
C ASP A 446 -7.62 2.39 -20.28
N PRO A 447 -6.51 1.75 -19.82
CA PRO A 447 -5.52 2.41 -18.99
C PRO A 447 -4.62 3.41 -19.75
N LEU A 448 -4.66 3.41 -21.09
CA LEU A 448 -3.91 4.37 -21.91
C LEU A 448 -4.71 5.68 -22.09
N LEU A 449 -6.03 5.65 -21.91
CA LEU A 449 -6.87 6.83 -21.94
C LEU A 449 -6.76 7.62 -20.63
N ASP A 450 -6.82 6.89 -19.51
CA ASP A 450 -6.70 7.43 -18.16
C ASP A 450 -6.00 6.39 -17.28
N ILE A 451 -4.95 6.81 -16.57
CA ILE A 451 -4.20 5.92 -15.69
C ILE A 451 -5.02 5.46 -14.48
N GLN A 452 -6.03 6.20 -14.06
CA GLN A 452 -6.96 5.82 -12.98
C GLN A 452 -7.72 4.54 -13.33
N ASN A 453 -7.90 4.22 -14.61
CA ASN A 453 -8.52 2.98 -15.07
C ASN A 453 -7.74 1.73 -14.67
N THR A 454 -6.51 1.86 -14.18
CA THR A 454 -5.76 0.74 -13.59
C THR A 454 -6.38 0.21 -12.29
N SER A 455 -7.21 0.98 -11.61
CA SER A 455 -7.96 0.56 -10.42
C SER A 455 -9.22 -0.26 -10.75
N ASP A 456 -9.74 -0.14 -11.99
CA ASP A 456 -10.94 -0.83 -12.48
C ASP A 456 -10.62 -2.26 -12.94
N ILE A 457 -10.21 -3.10 -11.96
CA ILE A 457 -9.71 -4.44 -12.19
C ILE A 457 -10.86 -5.43 -12.39
N HIS A 458 -10.84 -6.14 -13.52
CA HIS A 458 -11.74 -7.26 -13.81
C HIS A 458 -11.22 -8.58 -13.23
N LEU A 459 -9.97 -8.95 -13.55
CA LEU A 459 -9.33 -10.18 -13.05
C LEU A 459 -7.84 -9.92 -12.76
N VAL A 460 -7.33 -10.62 -11.76
CA VAL A 460 -5.87 -10.71 -11.50
C VAL A 460 -5.41 -12.12 -11.83
N ILE A 461 -4.33 -12.23 -12.59
CA ILE A 461 -3.72 -13.50 -12.94
C ILE A 461 -2.30 -13.50 -12.38
N LYS A 462 -1.99 -14.48 -11.53
CA LYS A 462 -0.66 -14.66 -10.96
C LYS A 462 -0.24 -16.12 -11.03
N ASP A 463 0.95 -16.35 -11.56
CA ASP A 463 1.46 -17.71 -11.83
C ASP A 463 0.42 -18.57 -12.60
N GLY A 464 -0.34 -17.94 -13.53
CA GLY A 464 -1.40 -18.58 -14.32
C GLY A 464 -2.69 -18.92 -13.58
N MET A 465 -2.77 -18.65 -12.27
CA MET A 465 -4.00 -18.75 -11.48
C MET A 465 -4.81 -17.47 -11.64
N ILE A 466 -6.13 -17.62 -11.74
CA ILE A 466 -7.07 -16.51 -11.96
C ILE A 466 -7.77 -16.20 -10.63
N PHE A 467 -7.85 -14.90 -10.33
CA PHE A 467 -8.50 -14.39 -9.12
C PHE A 467 -9.49 -13.28 -9.49
N GLU A 468 -10.73 -13.43 -9.04
CA GLU A 468 -11.72 -12.37 -9.07
C GLU A 468 -11.45 -11.41 -7.90
N PRO A 469 -11.49 -10.09 -8.11
CA PRO A 469 -11.23 -9.10 -7.05
C PRO A 469 -12.05 -9.31 -5.77
N ALA A 470 -13.35 -9.65 -5.90
CA ALA A 470 -14.23 -9.92 -4.77
C ALA A 470 -13.86 -11.19 -3.97
N GLN A 471 -13.09 -12.10 -4.58
CA GLN A 471 -12.58 -13.31 -3.90
C GLN A 471 -11.25 -13.07 -3.20
N ILE A 472 -10.49 -12.06 -3.64
CA ILE A 472 -9.20 -11.69 -3.03
C ILE A 472 -9.44 -11.02 -1.68
N ILE A 473 -10.28 -9.98 -1.65
CA ILE A 473 -10.70 -9.32 -0.41
C ILE A 473 -12.21 -9.41 -0.31
N ARG A 474 -12.66 -10.20 0.65
CA ARG A 474 -14.09 -10.28 0.98
C ARG A 474 -14.39 -9.25 2.07
N LYS A 475 -15.21 -8.25 1.73
CA LYS A 475 -15.69 -7.26 2.71
C LYS A 475 -16.53 -7.98 3.77
N LYS A 476 -16.07 -7.98 5.01
CA LYS A 476 -16.83 -8.49 6.16
C LYS A 476 -17.78 -7.40 6.67
N PRO A 477 -18.87 -7.74 7.36
CA PRO A 477 -19.77 -6.74 7.94
C PRO A 477 -19.08 -5.71 8.80
N GLU A 478 -18.14 -6.14 9.64
CA GLU A 478 -17.36 -5.27 10.50
C GLU A 478 -16.43 -4.32 9.73
N ASP A 479 -15.94 -4.71 8.55
CA ASP A 479 -15.10 -3.87 7.70
C ASP A 479 -15.92 -2.71 7.12
N VAL A 480 -17.15 -2.99 6.68
CA VAL A 480 -18.07 -1.98 6.13
C VAL A 480 -18.45 -0.95 7.21
N VAL A 481 -18.76 -1.43 8.43
CA VAL A 481 -19.06 -0.54 9.56
C VAL A 481 -17.82 0.26 9.96
N GLN A 482 -16.61 -0.34 9.90
CA GLN A 482 -15.39 0.42 10.17
C GLN A 482 -15.12 1.49 9.11
N GLN A 483 -15.36 1.21 7.82
CA GLN A 483 -15.28 2.22 6.76
C GLN A 483 -16.26 3.37 7.03
N GLN A 484 -17.47 3.07 7.47
CA GLN A 484 -18.47 4.07 7.85
C GLN A 484 -17.98 4.95 9.01
N VAL A 485 -17.42 4.35 10.08
CA VAL A 485 -16.86 5.10 11.22
C VAL A 485 -15.68 5.98 10.78
N ASN A 486 -14.82 5.47 9.92
CA ASN A 486 -13.70 6.25 9.37
C ASN A 486 -14.19 7.47 8.59
N ALA A 487 -15.18 7.30 7.71
CA ALA A 487 -15.79 8.40 6.95
C ALA A 487 -16.49 9.42 7.86
N TYR A 488 -17.14 8.96 8.92
CA TYR A 488 -17.72 9.83 9.95
C TYR A 488 -16.63 10.66 10.67
N ASN A 489 -15.51 10.05 11.03
CA ASN A 489 -14.39 10.71 11.69
C ASN A 489 -13.63 11.66 10.74
N ALA A 490 -13.55 11.32 9.46
CA ALA A 490 -13.05 12.22 8.42
C ALA A 490 -14.01 13.39 8.14
N ARG A 491 -15.30 13.25 8.47
CA ARG A 491 -16.40 14.14 8.05
C ARG A 491 -16.55 14.17 6.53
N ASP A 492 -16.21 13.07 5.88
CA ASP A 492 -16.38 12.88 4.45
C ASP A 492 -17.79 12.35 4.18
N LEU A 493 -18.68 13.25 3.72
CA LEU A 493 -20.10 12.93 3.53
C LEU A 493 -20.31 11.88 2.44
N ASP A 494 -19.58 11.98 1.35
CA ASP A 494 -19.78 11.08 0.21
C ASP A 494 -19.23 9.69 0.51
N ALA A 495 -18.04 9.58 1.12
CA ALA A 495 -17.52 8.32 1.62
C ALA A 495 -18.43 7.69 2.70
N PHE A 496 -18.99 8.52 3.59
CA PHE A 496 -19.93 8.07 4.61
C PHE A 496 -21.20 7.46 3.98
N LEU A 497 -21.83 8.18 3.06
CA LEU A 497 -23.05 7.72 2.40
C LEU A 497 -22.80 6.50 1.50
N ALA A 498 -21.62 6.36 0.91
CA ALA A 498 -21.26 5.23 0.07
C ALA A 498 -21.22 3.88 0.82
N THR A 499 -21.17 3.88 2.16
CA THR A 499 -21.22 2.65 2.96
C THR A 499 -22.65 2.12 3.16
N TYR A 500 -23.66 2.90 2.82
CA TYR A 500 -25.07 2.55 3.03
C TYR A 500 -25.78 2.17 1.73
N SER A 501 -26.77 1.30 1.87
CA SER A 501 -27.69 0.97 0.76
C SER A 501 -28.50 2.20 0.33
N PRO A 502 -28.82 2.37 -0.96
CA PRO A 502 -29.78 3.39 -1.41
C PRO A 502 -31.14 3.32 -0.69
N SER A 503 -31.54 2.14 -0.24
CA SER A 503 -32.81 1.87 0.49
C SER A 503 -32.62 1.75 2.00
N ILE A 504 -31.55 2.28 2.55
CA ILE A 504 -31.23 2.27 3.99
C ILE A 504 -32.40 2.71 4.87
N LYS A 505 -32.57 2.06 6.01
CA LYS A 505 -33.54 2.48 7.04
C LYS A 505 -32.85 2.65 8.38
N LEU A 506 -33.04 3.82 8.99
CA LEU A 506 -32.52 4.13 10.31
C LEU A 506 -33.66 4.23 11.32
N TYR A 507 -33.47 3.62 12.48
CA TYR A 507 -34.48 3.55 13.52
C TYR A 507 -33.93 4.06 14.86
N ASP A 508 -34.77 4.74 15.63
CA ASP A 508 -34.58 4.84 17.07
C ASP A 508 -35.22 3.58 17.71
N HIS A 509 -34.46 2.93 18.59
CA HIS A 509 -34.91 1.68 19.23
C HIS A 509 -36.26 1.87 19.98
N PRO A 510 -37.20 0.90 19.96
CA PRO A 510 -37.05 -0.42 19.31
C PRO A 510 -37.31 -0.42 17.80
N ASN A 511 -38.19 0.41 17.24
CA ASN A 511 -38.54 0.36 15.81
C ASN A 511 -39.17 1.69 15.30
N LYS A 512 -38.87 2.81 15.92
CA LYS A 512 -39.35 4.10 15.43
C LYS A 512 -38.51 4.53 14.22
N LEU A 513 -39.09 4.47 13.02
CA LEU A 513 -38.40 4.92 11.80
C LEU A 513 -38.00 6.39 11.96
N ARG A 514 -36.75 6.68 11.66
CA ARG A 514 -36.15 8.00 11.71
C ARG A 514 -35.92 8.57 10.32
N TRP A 515 -35.26 7.79 9.46
CA TRP A 515 -34.96 8.14 8.06
C TRP A 515 -35.06 6.92 7.16
N SER A 516 -35.44 7.15 5.89
CA SER A 516 -35.56 6.13 4.86
C SER A 516 -34.93 6.62 3.56
N GLY A 517 -33.86 5.95 3.13
CA GLY A 517 -33.09 6.32 1.94
C GLY A 517 -31.98 7.32 2.23
N LEU A 518 -31.00 7.40 1.32
CA LEU A 518 -29.83 8.25 1.44
C LEU A 518 -30.15 9.75 1.44
N GLU A 519 -31.16 10.15 0.69
CA GLU A 519 -31.56 11.56 0.56
C GLU A 519 -31.99 12.18 1.91
N GLU A 520 -32.73 11.42 2.73
CA GLU A 520 -33.13 11.87 4.06
C GLU A 520 -31.95 11.94 5.06
N MET A 521 -30.87 11.21 4.78
CA MET A 521 -29.65 11.24 5.60
C MET A 521 -28.71 12.39 5.23
N ARG A 522 -28.65 12.77 3.96
CA ARG A 522 -27.61 13.65 3.41
C ARG A 522 -27.55 14.99 4.12
N GLU A 523 -28.66 15.71 4.19
CA GLU A 523 -28.70 17.05 4.80
C GLU A 523 -28.38 17.04 6.31
N PRO A 524 -28.98 16.16 7.15
CA PRO A 524 -28.64 16.08 8.58
C PRO A 524 -27.18 15.77 8.87
N TYR A 525 -26.56 14.89 8.08
CA TYR A 525 -25.14 14.57 8.27
C TYR A 525 -24.21 15.65 7.70
N ALA A 526 -24.55 16.29 6.58
CA ALA A 526 -23.81 17.44 6.06
C ALA A 526 -23.73 18.56 7.11
N ASN A 527 -24.89 18.94 7.67
CA ASN A 527 -24.97 19.96 8.72
C ASN A 527 -24.19 19.57 9.98
N ARG A 528 -24.21 18.29 10.36
CA ARG A 528 -23.42 17.79 11.50
C ARG A 528 -21.92 17.89 11.23
N PHE A 529 -21.45 17.49 10.07
CA PHE A 529 -20.02 17.52 9.71
C PHE A 529 -19.50 18.95 9.62
N GLU A 530 -20.28 19.87 9.03
CA GLU A 530 -19.95 21.29 8.96
C GLU A 530 -19.90 21.95 10.35
N SER A 531 -20.91 21.69 11.18
CA SER A 531 -21.02 22.33 12.51
C SER A 531 -20.07 21.73 13.56
N SER A 532 -19.45 20.58 13.29
CA SER A 532 -18.67 19.82 14.27
C SER A 532 -17.25 19.49 13.74
N PRO A 533 -16.35 20.49 13.63
CA PRO A 533 -15.01 20.28 13.04
C PRO A 533 -14.11 19.34 13.84
N ARG A 534 -14.47 19.04 15.10
CA ARG A 534 -13.76 18.09 15.97
C ARG A 534 -14.54 16.80 16.20
N LEU A 535 -15.54 16.53 15.37
CA LEU A 535 -16.37 15.33 15.50
C LEU A 535 -15.50 14.07 15.46
N HIS A 536 -15.70 13.19 16.45
CA HIS A 536 -15.02 11.90 16.54
C HIS A 536 -15.93 10.86 17.18
N CYS A 537 -15.94 9.66 16.61
CA CYS A 537 -16.61 8.46 17.11
C CYS A 537 -15.55 7.43 17.50
N GLU A 538 -15.42 7.16 18.79
CA GLU A 538 -14.62 6.09 19.36
C GLU A 538 -15.47 4.83 19.49
N ILE A 539 -15.01 3.70 18.93
CA ILE A 539 -15.63 2.39 19.14
C ILE A 539 -15.08 1.79 20.44
N VAL A 540 -15.88 1.88 21.50
CA VAL A 540 -15.49 1.38 22.83
C VAL A 540 -15.50 -0.16 22.87
N ASN A 541 -16.45 -0.77 22.16
CA ASN A 541 -16.56 -2.22 22.03
C ASN A 541 -17.38 -2.56 20.78
N ARG A 542 -17.03 -3.66 20.12
CA ARG A 542 -17.72 -4.21 18.95
C ARG A 542 -18.05 -5.67 19.16
N ILE A 543 -19.26 -6.09 18.79
CA ILE A 543 -19.73 -7.46 18.73
C ILE A 543 -20.20 -7.73 17.31
N VAL A 544 -19.74 -8.84 16.71
CA VAL A 544 -20.13 -9.26 15.37
C VAL A 544 -20.86 -10.59 15.46
N LEU A 545 -22.06 -10.67 14.86
CA LEU A 545 -22.83 -11.90 14.79
C LEU A 545 -23.49 -12.03 13.41
N GLY A 546 -22.94 -12.88 12.57
CA GLY A 546 -23.38 -13.04 11.18
C GLY A 546 -23.26 -11.71 10.43
N ASN A 547 -24.37 -11.21 9.91
CA ASN A 547 -24.43 -9.93 9.18
C ASN A 547 -24.69 -8.71 10.08
N SER A 548 -24.74 -8.91 11.39
CA SER A 548 -25.00 -7.84 12.37
C SER A 548 -23.72 -7.41 13.07
N VAL A 549 -23.49 -6.11 13.14
CA VAL A 549 -22.43 -5.49 13.92
C VAL A 549 -23.09 -4.61 14.98
N ILE A 550 -22.66 -4.76 16.23
CA ILE A 550 -23.18 -4.02 17.37
C ILE A 550 -22.01 -3.26 17.98
N ASP A 551 -22.05 -1.93 17.86
CA ASP A 551 -21.01 -1.06 18.38
C ASP A 551 -21.51 -0.29 19.62
N ARG A 552 -20.67 -0.25 20.64
CA ARG A 552 -20.76 0.75 21.69
C ARG A 552 -19.90 1.92 21.28
N GLU A 553 -20.57 3.03 21.01
CA GLU A 553 -19.96 4.23 20.47
C GLU A 553 -19.90 5.34 21.52
N LYS A 554 -18.79 6.09 21.52
CA LYS A 554 -18.64 7.34 22.25
C LYS A 554 -18.34 8.44 21.25
N ILE A 555 -19.26 9.40 21.09
CA ILE A 555 -19.14 10.51 20.15
C ILE A 555 -18.79 11.77 20.92
N THR A 556 -17.71 12.42 20.48
CA THR A 556 -17.14 13.67 21.03
C THR A 556 -17.06 14.75 19.97
N GLY A 557 -16.61 15.95 20.32
CA GLY A 557 -16.35 17.05 19.38
C GLY A 557 -17.59 17.75 18.84
N LEU A 558 -18.75 17.58 19.48
CA LEU A 558 -19.98 18.29 19.15
C LEU A 558 -19.91 19.77 19.57
N PRO A 559 -20.68 20.69 18.92
CA PRO A 559 -20.61 22.14 19.19
C PRO A 559 -20.96 22.53 20.64
N ASP A 560 -21.86 21.79 21.28
CA ASP A 560 -22.29 21.98 22.66
C ASP A 560 -21.43 21.23 23.68
N ALA A 561 -20.29 20.67 23.24
CA ALA A 561 -19.34 19.90 24.06
C ALA A 561 -19.95 18.66 24.76
N ARG A 562 -21.19 18.28 24.46
CA ARG A 562 -21.77 17.04 24.99
C ARG A 562 -21.06 15.82 24.45
N VAL A 563 -21.03 14.76 25.25
CA VAL A 563 -20.61 13.43 24.84
C VAL A 563 -21.86 12.56 24.64
N ILE A 564 -21.95 11.88 23.52
CA ILE A 564 -23.03 10.91 23.26
C ILE A 564 -22.46 9.52 23.47
N ASN A 565 -23.06 8.74 24.38
CA ASN A 565 -22.86 7.31 24.47
C ASN A 565 -24.05 6.62 23.79
N ALA A 566 -23.77 5.72 22.88
CA ALA A 566 -24.79 4.99 22.15
C ALA A 566 -24.41 3.51 22.00
N VAL A 567 -25.43 2.66 21.89
CA VAL A 567 -25.26 1.34 21.29
C VAL A 567 -25.94 1.39 19.93
N VAL A 568 -25.21 1.04 18.89
CA VAL A 568 -25.69 1.07 17.51
C VAL A 568 -25.62 -0.33 16.93
N ILE A 569 -26.73 -0.77 16.33
CA ILE A 569 -26.80 -2.06 15.66
C ILE A 569 -26.88 -1.80 14.16
N TYR A 570 -25.96 -2.39 13.42
CA TYR A 570 -25.87 -2.34 11.97
C TYR A 570 -26.20 -3.70 11.38
N GLU A 571 -27.06 -3.75 10.36
CA GLU A 571 -27.28 -4.91 9.53
C GLU A 571 -26.65 -4.67 8.16
N VAL A 572 -25.68 -5.52 7.80
CA VAL A 572 -24.89 -5.40 6.56
C VAL A 572 -25.23 -6.56 5.63
N GLN A 573 -25.58 -6.24 4.37
CA GLN A 573 -25.81 -7.23 3.31
C GLN A 573 -25.19 -6.73 2.01
N GLU A 574 -24.61 -7.63 1.25
CA GLU A 574 -23.99 -7.32 -0.05
C GLU A 574 -22.96 -6.17 0.02
N GLY A 575 -22.21 -6.09 1.15
CA GLY A 575 -21.19 -5.08 1.34
C GLY A 575 -21.70 -3.67 1.64
N LEU A 576 -23.00 -3.50 1.97
CA LEU A 576 -23.63 -2.24 2.32
C LEU A 576 -24.47 -2.35 3.59
N ILE A 577 -24.55 -1.27 4.37
CA ILE A 577 -25.41 -1.17 5.55
C ILE A 577 -26.85 -0.98 5.10
N GLN A 578 -27.74 -1.91 5.49
CA GLN A 578 -29.15 -1.93 5.07
C GLN A 578 -30.10 -1.35 6.13
N ARG A 579 -29.76 -1.53 7.42
CA ARG A 579 -30.54 -1.05 8.55
C ARG A 579 -29.64 -0.65 9.69
N VAL A 580 -30.05 0.38 10.45
CA VAL A 580 -29.38 0.84 11.66
C VAL A 580 -30.39 1.08 12.75
N TRP A 581 -30.10 0.64 13.97
CA TRP A 581 -30.88 0.96 15.18
C TRP A 581 -30.00 1.68 16.20
N PHE A 582 -30.45 2.84 16.63
CA PHE A 582 -29.78 3.63 17.67
C PHE A 582 -30.46 3.42 19.01
N LEU A 583 -29.69 2.97 20.00
CA LEU A 583 -30.05 2.95 21.40
C LEU A 583 -29.23 4.04 22.08
N ARG A 584 -29.91 5.06 22.60
CA ARG A 584 -29.28 6.22 23.27
C ARG A 584 -29.78 6.34 24.68
N GLU A 585 -28.91 6.84 25.58
CA GLU A 585 -29.30 7.25 26.91
C GLU A 585 -30.21 8.47 26.88
#